data_147cd394ac4736beabd046c7b2ebebe2
#
_entry.id   147cd394ac4736beabd046c7b2ebebe2
#
_cell.length_a   1.000
_cell.length_b   1.000
_cell.length_c   1.000
_cell.angle_alpha   90.00
_cell.angle_beta   90.00
_cell.angle_gamma   90.00
#
_symmetry.space_group_name_H-M   'P 1'
#
loop_
_entity.id
_entity.type
_entity.pdbx_description
1 polymer ?
#
loop_
_entity_poly.entity_id
_entity_poly.type
_entity_poly.pdbx_seq_one_letter_code
_entity_poly.pdbx_strand_id
1 'polypeptide(L)'
;MMTRRSLFVKAAATGAALTLASTGAALAGGAKKKGKFEGRSNHITSGSVKLVKDGERYIVELGDDFSLDGGPDPRVAFGKDGTYAPDSKLGALLYLTGMQSYAVPPTMDVSGYNEVYIWCEVAGVPLGVASLK
;
A
#
# COMPACT_ATOMS: atom_id res chain seq x y z
N MET A 1 27.58 -9.74 46.30
CA MET A 1 27.33 -9.90 45.73
C MET A 1 26.84 -9.79 45.22
N MET A 2 26.82 -9.71 44.81
CA MET A 2 26.43 -9.75 44.00
C MET A 2 25.93 -9.73 43.46
N THR A 3 25.96 -9.69 43.34
CA THR A 3 25.46 -9.80 42.64
C THR A 3 24.83 -9.58 42.35
N ARG A 4 25.03 -9.46 42.40
CA ARG A 4 24.37 -9.34 41.86
C ARG A 4 23.87 -8.89 41.28
N ARG A 5 24.19 -8.76 41.25
CA ARG A 5 23.77 -8.43 40.55
C ARG A 5 23.36 -8.37 39.78
N SER A 6 23.64 -8.42 39.70
CA SER A 6 23.26 -8.50 38.74
C SER A 6 22.69 -8.54 38.24
N LEU A 7 22.86 -8.43 38.38
CA LEU A 7 22.23 -8.62 37.62
C LEU A 7 21.54 -8.32 37.17
N PHE A 8 21.59 -8.15 37.02
CA PHE A 8 20.82 -7.94 36.23
C PHE A 8 20.52 -7.66 35.64
N VAL A 9 20.82 -7.52 35.70
CA VAL A 9 20.46 -7.43 34.90
C VAL A 9 20.14 -7.31 34.33
N LYS A 10 20.22 -7.30 34.18
CA LYS A 10 19.83 -7.35 33.37
C LYS A 10 19.18 -7.27 32.82
N ALA A 11 19.41 -7.17 32.99
CA ALA A 11 18.74 -7.29 32.24
C ALA A 11 18.19 -6.97 31.78
N ALA A 12 18.25 -6.79 31.73
CA ALA A 12 17.63 -6.66 30.99
C ALA A 12 17.28 -6.37 30.40
N ALA A 13 17.47 -6.25 30.25
CA ALA A 13 17.02 -6.16 29.40
C ALA A 13 16.65 -6.07 28.83
N THR A 14 16.75 -6.08 28.81
CA THR A 14 16.22 -6.17 28.00
C THR A 14 15.59 -5.97 27.46
N GLY A 15 15.68 -5.88 27.50
CA GLY A 15 15.10 -5.87 26.64
C GLY A 15 14.61 -5.52 26.25
N ALA A 16 14.59 -5.28 26.08
CA ALA A 16 14.05 -5.14 25.38
C ALA A 16 13.69 -4.86 24.81
N ALA A 17 13.82 -4.73 24.71
CA ALA A 17 13.40 -4.69 23.94
C ALA A 17 12.97 -4.50 23.39
N LEU A 18 12.98 -4.34 23.28
CA LEU A 18 12.42 -4.36 22.57
C LEU A 18 11.93 -4.09 22.09
N THR A 19 12.03 -3.95 22.12
CA THR A 19 11.46 -3.92 21.55
C THR A 19 10.90 -3.48 21.11
N LEU A 20 10.93 -3.12 20.95
CA LEU A 20 10.30 -2.93 20.41
C LEU A 20 9.94 -2.66 19.86
N ALA A 21 10.10 -2.51 19.67
CA ALA A 21 9.66 -2.54 19.05
C ALA A 21 9.20 -2.30 18.53
N SER A 22 9.20 -2.22 18.38
CA SER A 22 8.56 -2.33 17.85
C SER A 22 7.96 -2.04 17.59
N THR A 23 7.92 -1.85 17.51
CA THR A 23 7.13 -1.84 17.19
C THR A 23 6.52 -1.50 16.77
N GLY A 24 6.43 -1.33 16.47
CA GLY A 24 5.79 -1.21 15.88
C GLY A 24 5.26 -1.30 15.42
N ALA A 25 5.23 -1.54 15.15
CA ALA A 25 4.62 -1.86 14.68
C ALA A 25 4.08 -1.96 14.41
N ALA A 26 4.29 -2.10 14.58
CA ALA A 26 3.65 -2.29 14.29
C ALA A 26 2.94 -1.99 13.80
N LEU A 27 3.25 -1.84 13.54
CA LEU A 27 2.38 -1.62 13.02
C LEU A 27 1.45 -2.43 12.70
N ALA A 28 0.98 -2.62 13.31
CA ALA A 28 -0.05 -3.55 13.24
C ALA A 28 -0.44 -3.82 11.82
N GLY A 29 -0.35 -5.02 11.40
CA GLY A 29 -0.64 -5.35 10.04
C GLY A 29 0.40 -4.90 9.03
N GLY A 30 0.95 -3.75 9.20
CA GLY A 30 2.01 -3.25 8.33
C GLY A 30 1.75 -3.38 6.84
N ALA A 31 2.70 -2.95 6.04
CA ALA A 31 2.62 -3.06 4.60
C ALA A 31 2.90 -4.47 4.16
N LYS A 32 2.03 -5.04 3.35
CA LYS A 32 2.26 -6.35 2.74
C LYS A 32 3.10 -6.21 1.48
N LYS A 33 2.78 -5.22 0.65
CA LYS A 33 3.48 -4.95 -0.60
C LYS A 33 3.45 -3.47 -0.88
N LYS A 34 4.40 -3.02 -1.67
CA LYS A 34 4.46 -1.61 -2.06
C LYS A 34 5.06 -1.45 -3.44
N GLY A 35 4.86 -0.29 -4.02
CA GLY A 35 5.38 0.01 -5.34
C GLY A 35 5.36 1.49 -5.62
N LYS A 36 5.74 1.83 -6.86
CA LYS A 36 5.72 3.21 -7.34
C LYS A 36 5.04 3.26 -8.68
N PHE A 37 4.26 4.31 -8.89
CA PHE A 37 3.54 4.51 -10.13
C PHE A 37 4.45 4.96 -11.26
N GLU A 38 4.16 4.45 -12.44
CA GLU A 38 4.70 4.94 -13.71
C GLU A 38 3.52 5.35 -14.57
N GLY A 39 3.67 6.44 -15.29
CA GLY A 39 2.61 6.94 -16.17
C GLY A 39 2.37 6.03 -17.36
N ARG A 40 1.16 6.06 -17.86
CA ARG A 40 0.74 5.33 -19.07
C ARG A 40 -0.13 6.23 -19.91
N SER A 41 -0.27 5.90 -21.20
CA SER A 41 -1.19 6.58 -22.11
C SER A 41 -0.91 8.08 -22.18
N ASN A 42 0.36 8.45 -22.17
CA ASN A 42 0.82 9.85 -22.21
C ASN A 42 0.42 10.66 -20.98
N HIS A 43 0.11 9.99 -19.87
CA HIS A 43 -0.12 10.66 -18.59
C HIS A 43 1.09 10.58 -17.70
N ILE A 44 1.23 11.56 -16.83
CA ILE A 44 2.29 11.59 -15.82
C ILE A 44 1.68 11.18 -14.49
N THR A 45 2.07 10.02 -14.03
CA THR A 45 1.61 9.48 -12.74
C THR A 45 2.85 9.09 -11.96
N SER A 46 2.91 9.50 -10.71
CA SER A 46 4.09 9.24 -9.87
C SER A 46 3.66 9.02 -8.43
N GLY A 47 4.63 8.66 -7.61
CA GLY A 47 4.40 8.47 -6.19
C GLY A 47 4.27 7.02 -5.80
N SER A 48 4.15 6.80 -4.50
CA SER A 48 4.18 5.46 -3.92
C SER A 48 2.77 4.95 -3.63
N VAL A 49 2.67 3.63 -3.52
CA VAL A 49 1.45 2.95 -3.15
C VAL A 49 1.81 1.76 -2.28
N LYS A 50 0.95 1.45 -1.32
CA LYS A 50 1.09 0.28 -0.46
C LYS A 50 -0.21 -0.48 -0.42
N LEU A 51 -0.08 -1.80 -0.37
CA LEU A 51 -1.19 -2.67 0.00
C LEU A 51 -0.93 -3.09 1.44
N VAL A 52 -1.75 -2.59 2.35
CA VAL A 52 -1.58 -2.86 3.77
C VAL A 52 -2.70 -3.75 4.27
N LYS A 53 -2.40 -4.52 5.31
CA LYS A 53 -3.39 -5.34 5.96
C LYS A 53 -3.75 -4.71 7.30
N ASP A 54 -5.04 -4.50 7.52
CA ASP A 54 -5.57 -3.92 8.74
C ASP A 54 -6.60 -4.91 9.29
N GLY A 55 -6.19 -5.74 10.26
CA GLY A 55 -7.01 -6.83 10.73
C GLY A 55 -7.16 -7.87 9.63
N GLU A 56 -8.38 -8.15 9.24
CA GLU A 56 -8.66 -9.09 8.15
C GLU A 56 -8.92 -8.39 6.83
N ARG A 57 -8.75 -7.07 6.80
CA ARG A 57 -9.04 -6.28 5.62
C ARG A 57 -7.76 -5.81 4.98
N TYR A 58 -7.85 -5.53 3.70
CA TYR A 58 -6.76 -4.91 2.95
C TYR A 58 -7.16 -3.51 2.55
N ILE A 59 -6.16 -2.64 2.48
CA ILE A 59 -6.33 -1.23 2.11
C ILE A 59 -5.24 -0.89 1.12
N VAL A 60 -5.63 -0.26 0.00
CA VAL A 60 -4.67 0.34 -0.93
C VAL A 60 -4.46 1.78 -0.48
N GLU A 61 -3.21 2.13 -0.19
CA GLU A 61 -2.87 3.43 0.35
C GLU A 61 -1.90 4.12 -0.60
N LEU A 62 -2.35 5.21 -1.21
CA LEU A 62 -1.48 6.03 -2.04
C LEU A 62 -0.71 6.97 -1.12
N GLY A 63 0.57 7.12 -1.36
CA GLY A 63 1.43 7.94 -0.51
C GLY A 63 1.19 9.43 -0.66
N ASP A 64 1.80 10.20 0.23
CA ASP A 64 1.71 11.66 0.16
C ASP A 64 2.43 12.22 -1.07
N ASP A 65 3.27 11.41 -1.71
CA ASP A 65 3.98 11.76 -2.95
C ASP A 65 3.19 11.39 -4.21
N PHE A 66 1.96 10.87 -4.08
CA PHE A 66 1.15 10.50 -5.23
C PHE A 66 0.74 11.73 -6.03
N SER A 67 0.83 11.61 -7.35
CA SER A 67 0.42 12.68 -8.27
C SER A 67 -0.02 12.08 -9.60
N LEU A 68 -1.16 12.53 -10.08
CA LEU A 68 -1.66 12.24 -11.42
C LEU A 68 -1.96 13.57 -12.10
N ASP A 69 -1.53 13.70 -13.36
CA ASP A 69 -1.71 14.93 -14.11
C ASP A 69 -3.16 15.21 -14.52
N GLY A 70 -4.04 14.23 -14.37
CA GLY A 70 -5.46 14.40 -14.67
C GLY A 70 -5.95 13.34 -15.61
N GLY A 71 -7.23 13.44 -15.95
CA GLY A 71 -7.89 12.53 -16.86
C GLY A 71 -9.35 12.41 -16.48
N PRO A 72 -10.22 12.05 -17.44
CA PRO A 72 -11.63 11.87 -17.13
C PRO A 72 -11.84 10.57 -16.38
N ASP A 73 -12.54 10.64 -15.26
CA ASP A 73 -13.03 9.50 -14.49
C ASP A 73 -11.94 8.48 -14.14
N PRO A 74 -10.86 8.89 -13.43
CA PRO A 74 -9.84 7.94 -13.01
C PRO A 74 -10.34 7.05 -11.87
N ARG A 75 -10.04 5.76 -11.95
CA ARG A 75 -10.45 4.76 -10.98
C ARG A 75 -9.23 4.01 -10.45
N VAL A 76 -9.31 3.56 -9.19
CA VAL A 76 -8.26 2.73 -8.60
C VAL A 76 -8.67 1.28 -8.72
N ALA A 77 -7.73 0.43 -9.18
CA ALA A 77 -8.01 -0.98 -9.40
C ALA A 77 -6.72 -1.78 -9.29
N PHE A 78 -6.82 -3.07 -9.48
CA PHE A 78 -5.67 -3.98 -9.50
C PHE A 78 -5.44 -4.52 -10.90
N GLY A 79 -4.29 -5.16 -11.05
CA GLY A 79 -3.97 -5.90 -12.25
C GLY A 79 -2.93 -6.94 -11.95
N LYS A 80 -2.58 -7.71 -12.98
CA LYS A 80 -1.59 -8.77 -12.87
C LYS A 80 -0.78 -8.86 -14.13
N ASP A 81 0.55 -8.82 -13.99
CA ASP A 81 1.49 -9.07 -15.08
C ASP A 81 1.21 -8.24 -16.32
N GLY A 82 0.89 -6.96 -16.10
CA GLY A 82 0.63 -6.03 -17.19
C GLY A 82 -0.80 -6.01 -17.69
N THR A 83 -1.71 -6.75 -17.05
CA THR A 83 -3.11 -6.82 -17.46
C THR A 83 -4.01 -6.25 -16.39
N TYR A 84 -4.77 -5.24 -16.75
CA TYR A 84 -5.77 -4.63 -15.87
C TYR A 84 -6.89 -5.62 -15.57
N ALA A 85 -7.33 -5.65 -14.31
CA ALA A 85 -8.42 -6.51 -13.86
C ALA A 85 -9.70 -5.69 -13.68
N PRO A 86 -10.63 -5.74 -14.63
CA PRO A 86 -11.84 -4.88 -14.56
C PRO A 86 -12.71 -5.13 -13.35
N ASP A 87 -12.69 -6.35 -12.82
CA ASP A 87 -13.52 -6.70 -11.67
C ASP A 87 -12.90 -6.26 -10.33
N SER A 88 -11.72 -5.65 -10.37
CA SER A 88 -10.99 -5.28 -9.17
C SER A 88 -11.09 -3.79 -8.84
N LYS A 89 -12.00 -3.05 -9.44
CA LYS A 89 -12.13 -1.61 -9.19
C LYS A 89 -12.52 -1.34 -7.76
N LEU A 90 -11.80 -0.44 -7.11
CA LEU A 90 -12.05 -0.03 -5.73
C LEU A 90 -12.86 1.26 -5.64
N GLY A 91 -12.96 2.01 -6.74
CA GLY A 91 -13.74 3.22 -6.80
C GLY A 91 -13.00 4.35 -7.50
N ALA A 92 -13.66 5.49 -7.55
CA ALA A 92 -13.12 6.69 -8.18
C ALA A 92 -11.90 7.19 -7.40
N LEU A 93 -10.92 7.71 -8.12
CA LEU A 93 -9.79 8.38 -7.50
C LEU A 93 -10.31 9.61 -6.75
N LEU A 94 -9.97 9.72 -5.47
CA LEU A 94 -10.50 10.78 -4.64
C LEU A 94 -9.82 12.11 -4.89
N TYR A 95 -8.51 12.10 -5.07
CA TYR A 95 -7.70 13.30 -5.26
C TYR A 95 -6.63 13.04 -6.30
N LEU A 96 -6.30 14.06 -7.07
CA LEU A 96 -5.22 13.95 -8.05
C LEU A 96 -3.85 13.91 -7.41
N THR A 97 -3.71 14.41 -6.20
CA THR A 97 -2.43 14.42 -5.48
C THR A 97 -2.65 14.11 -4.02
N GLY A 98 -1.65 13.50 -3.41
CA GLY A 98 -1.61 13.35 -1.96
C GLY A 98 -2.11 12.02 -1.46
N MET A 99 -2.02 11.86 -0.16
CA MET A 99 -2.36 10.61 0.51
C MET A 99 -3.85 10.35 0.45
N GLN A 100 -4.21 9.12 0.13
CA GLN A 100 -5.60 8.68 0.05
C GLN A 100 -5.63 7.16 0.14
N SER A 101 -6.75 6.63 0.61
CA SER A 101 -6.87 5.19 0.88
C SER A 101 -8.15 4.62 0.30
N TYR A 102 -8.09 3.33 -0.06
CA TYR A 102 -9.20 2.61 -0.68
C TYR A 102 -9.34 1.26 -0.02
N ALA A 103 -10.50 1.00 0.56
CA ALA A 103 -10.77 -0.28 1.19
C ALA A 103 -10.96 -1.35 0.11
N VAL A 104 -10.39 -2.51 0.33
CA VAL A 104 -10.59 -3.67 -0.55
C VAL A 104 -11.77 -4.46 -0.02
N PRO A 105 -12.78 -4.75 -0.85
CA PRO A 105 -13.90 -5.57 -0.39
C PRO A 105 -13.43 -6.94 0.09
N PRO A 106 -14.03 -7.48 1.15
CA PRO A 106 -13.59 -8.78 1.68
C PRO A 106 -13.78 -9.94 0.71
N THR A 107 -14.63 -9.77 -0.30
CA THR A 107 -14.84 -10.80 -1.31
C THR A 107 -13.76 -10.81 -2.40
N MET A 108 -12.88 -9.81 -2.42
CA MET A 108 -11.84 -9.72 -3.43
C MET A 108 -10.55 -10.36 -2.91
N ASP A 109 -10.01 -11.31 -3.67
CA ASP A 109 -8.77 -12.00 -3.31
C ASP A 109 -7.58 -11.24 -3.88
N VAL A 110 -6.91 -10.48 -3.02
CA VAL A 110 -5.78 -9.64 -3.45
C VAL A 110 -4.54 -10.46 -3.82
N SER A 111 -4.47 -11.72 -3.41
CA SER A 111 -3.32 -12.56 -3.74
C SER A 111 -3.22 -12.85 -5.25
N GLY A 112 -4.32 -12.63 -5.97
CA GLY A 112 -4.34 -12.79 -7.42
C GLY A 112 -3.74 -11.63 -8.20
N TYR A 113 -3.33 -10.56 -7.52
CA TYR A 113 -2.87 -9.34 -8.19
C TYR A 113 -1.46 -8.96 -7.73
N ASN A 114 -0.70 -8.36 -8.65
CA ASN A 114 0.62 -7.83 -8.32
C ASN A 114 0.83 -6.40 -8.81
N GLU A 115 -0.25 -5.71 -9.18
CA GLU A 115 -0.18 -4.34 -9.65
C GLU A 115 -1.37 -3.53 -9.15
N VAL A 116 -1.16 -2.22 -8.97
CA VAL A 116 -2.24 -1.26 -8.76
C VAL A 116 -2.30 -0.36 -9.99
N TYR A 117 -3.51 -0.17 -10.50
CA TYR A 117 -3.78 0.64 -11.67
C TYR A 117 -4.54 1.89 -11.30
N ILE A 118 -4.19 3.00 -11.95
CA ILE A 118 -5.10 4.14 -12.08
C ILE A 118 -5.66 4.03 -13.49
N TRP A 119 -6.94 3.76 -13.59
CA TRP A 119 -7.60 3.42 -14.86
C TRP A 119 -8.55 4.52 -15.28
N CYS A 120 -8.50 4.91 -16.54
CA CYS A 120 -9.45 5.87 -17.10
C CYS A 120 -10.69 5.14 -17.57
N GLU A 121 -11.78 5.30 -16.85
CA GLU A 121 -13.01 4.56 -17.15
C GLU A 121 -13.62 4.99 -18.49
N VAL A 122 -13.50 6.26 -18.81
CA VAL A 122 -14.08 6.80 -20.07
C VAL A 122 -13.30 6.32 -21.28
N ALA A 123 -11.97 6.44 -21.24
CA ALA A 123 -11.14 6.08 -22.39
C ALA A 123 -10.78 4.61 -22.44
N GLY A 124 -10.96 3.89 -21.33
CA GLY A 124 -10.62 2.47 -21.28
C GLY A 124 -9.13 2.20 -21.39
N VAL A 125 -8.30 3.06 -20.77
CA VAL A 125 -6.85 2.93 -20.84
C VAL A 125 -6.24 3.16 -19.44
N PRO A 126 -5.04 2.61 -19.18
CA PRO A 126 -4.34 2.92 -17.93
C PRO A 126 -3.77 4.33 -17.97
N LEU A 127 -3.85 5.00 -16.83
CA LEU A 127 -3.20 6.30 -16.63
C LEU A 127 -1.91 6.13 -15.85
N GLY A 128 -1.84 5.11 -15.00
CA GLY A 128 -0.65 4.79 -14.24
C GLY A 128 -0.71 3.37 -13.74
N VAL A 129 0.46 2.76 -13.54
CA VAL A 129 0.58 1.39 -13.05
C VAL A 129 1.73 1.33 -12.06
N ALA A 130 1.51 0.63 -10.95
CA ALA A 130 2.54 0.37 -9.97
C ALA A 130 2.67 -1.13 -9.74
N SER A 131 3.88 -1.65 -9.88
CA SER A 131 4.16 -3.04 -9.51
C SER A 131 4.30 -3.14 -8.00
N LEU A 132 3.65 -4.13 -7.41
CA LEU A 132 3.71 -4.37 -5.98
C LEU A 132 4.73 -5.47 -5.68
N LYS A 133 5.57 -5.22 -4.69
CA LYS A 133 6.57 -6.21 -4.25
C LYS A 133 6.64 -6.33 -2.75
#